data_50e204f183f231d8f269caa8dee4679b
#
_entry.id   50e204f183f231d8f269caa8dee4679b
#
_cell.length_a   1.000
_cell.length_b   1.000
_cell.length_c   1.000
_cell.angle_alpha   90.00
_cell.angle_beta   90.00
_cell.angle_gamma   90.00
#
_symmetry.space_group_name_H-M   'P 1'
#
loop_
_entity.id
_entity.type
_entity.pdbx_description
1 polymer ?
#
loop_
_entity_poly.entity_id
_entity_poly.type
_entity_poly.pdbx_seq_one_letter_code
_entity_poly.pdbx_strand_id
1 'polypeptide(L)'
;LVTRLVEKPDGFENRLAVIGVYYVRDAACLLQAIKELMDRDLQTQGEFYLADAYSLMIEQGARFGVREVSVWEDCGTPTDVLKTNRYLLEHGRDNGQEALTDRSLILPPVYIAPTARVERSIIGPYVTVAEHSIVVGSIIRDSIIDELGDAAQVMLAVDQSYTLAYPLQVSVHA
;
A
#
# COMPACT_ATOMS: atom_id res chain seq x y z
N LEU A 1 28.21 2.50 -6.79
CA LEU A 1 27.57 2.96 -8.03
C LEU A 1 26.81 1.81 -8.66
N VAL A 2 25.63 2.12 -9.21
CA VAL A 2 24.85 1.18 -10.02
C VAL A 2 25.53 1.04 -11.38
N THR A 3 25.70 -0.20 -11.82
CA THR A 3 26.27 -0.52 -13.14
C THR A 3 25.20 -0.98 -14.12
N ARG A 4 24.08 -1.50 -13.61
CA ARG A 4 22.95 -1.96 -14.40
C ARG A 4 21.71 -2.06 -13.52
N LEU A 5 20.53 -1.82 -14.09
CA LEU A 5 19.24 -2.20 -13.55
C LEU A 5 18.65 -3.31 -14.43
N VAL A 6 18.05 -4.31 -13.82
CA VAL A 6 17.42 -5.42 -14.53
C VAL A 6 15.99 -5.56 -14.01
N GLU A 7 15.02 -5.43 -14.89
CA GLU A 7 13.64 -5.70 -14.59
C GLU A 7 13.38 -7.20 -14.65
N LYS A 8 12.67 -7.76 -13.66
CA LYS A 8 12.30 -9.17 -13.59
C LYS A 8 13.48 -10.12 -13.88
N PRO A 9 14.57 -10.08 -13.10
CA PRO A 9 15.73 -10.92 -13.33
C PRO A 9 15.38 -12.40 -13.15
N ASP A 10 15.95 -13.26 -13.99
CA ASP A 10 15.75 -14.72 -13.94
C ASP A 10 16.45 -15.40 -12.75
N GLY A 11 17.26 -14.66 -11.98
CA GLY A 11 18.05 -15.20 -10.88
C GLY A 11 18.24 -14.22 -9.73
N PHE A 12 18.74 -14.72 -8.59
CA PHE A 12 18.99 -13.97 -7.36
C PHE A 12 20.44 -13.46 -7.24
N GLU A 13 21.11 -13.22 -8.34
CA GLU A 13 22.51 -12.75 -8.34
C GLU A 13 22.69 -11.36 -7.71
N ASN A 14 21.65 -10.52 -7.78
CA ASN A 14 21.63 -9.20 -7.21
C ASN A 14 20.88 -9.20 -5.87
N ARG A 15 21.51 -8.61 -4.84
CA ARG A 15 20.94 -8.56 -3.48
C ARG A 15 20.11 -7.30 -3.21
N LEU A 16 20.11 -6.34 -4.12
CA LEU A 16 19.36 -5.09 -3.98
C LEU A 16 18.18 -5.12 -4.94
N ALA A 17 16.99 -4.92 -4.39
CA ALA A 17 15.77 -4.72 -5.16
C ALA A 17 15.40 -3.23 -5.21
N VAL A 18 14.84 -2.79 -6.33
CA VAL A 18 14.34 -1.43 -6.48
C VAL A 18 12.94 -1.35 -5.88
N ILE A 19 12.70 -0.34 -5.05
CA ILE A 19 11.44 -0.12 -4.35
C ILE A 19 10.53 0.92 -5.00
N GLY A 20 10.84 1.34 -6.25
CA GLY A 20 10.01 2.30 -6.99
C GLY A 20 10.24 3.77 -6.62
N VAL A 21 11.24 4.10 -5.78
CA VAL A 21 11.58 5.49 -5.44
C VAL A 21 12.85 5.91 -6.17
N TYR A 22 12.71 6.90 -7.04
CA TYR A 22 13.81 7.43 -7.86
C TYR A 22 13.93 8.94 -7.73
N TYR A 23 15.17 9.40 -7.66
CA TYR A 23 15.50 10.82 -7.78
C TYR A 23 16.41 11.04 -8.98
N VAL A 24 15.94 11.80 -9.94
CA VAL A 24 16.70 12.16 -11.14
C VAL A 24 16.89 13.67 -11.17
N ARG A 25 18.13 14.12 -11.05
CA ARG A 25 18.46 15.55 -11.05
C ARG A 25 18.24 16.22 -12.41
N ASP A 26 18.53 15.49 -13.48
CA ASP A 26 18.36 15.97 -14.87
C ASP A 26 17.20 15.20 -15.53
N ALA A 27 16.02 15.77 -15.44
CA ALA A 27 14.83 15.19 -16.04
C ALA A 27 14.89 15.15 -17.59
N ALA A 28 15.65 16.07 -18.24
CA ALA A 28 15.78 16.08 -19.70
C ALA A 28 16.51 14.83 -20.17
N CYS A 29 17.58 14.43 -19.48
CA CYS A 29 18.29 13.19 -19.79
C CYS A 29 17.40 11.96 -19.66
N LEU A 30 16.54 11.90 -18.63
CA LEU A 30 15.59 10.79 -18.46
C LEU A 30 14.56 10.75 -19.60
N LEU A 31 13.97 11.90 -19.95
CA LEU A 31 13.00 11.99 -21.04
C LEU A 31 13.61 11.60 -22.38
N GLN A 32 14.88 11.96 -22.62
CA GLN A 32 15.61 11.55 -23.82
C GLN A 32 15.85 10.04 -23.85
N ALA A 33 16.24 9.44 -22.72
CA ALA A 33 16.43 7.99 -22.62
C ALA A 33 15.11 7.21 -22.82
N ILE A 34 13.99 7.71 -22.25
CA ILE A 34 12.67 7.12 -22.48
C ILE A 34 12.29 7.21 -23.96
N LYS A 35 12.49 8.36 -24.59
CA LYS A 35 12.22 8.53 -26.01
C LYS A 35 13.07 7.58 -26.86
N GLU A 36 14.36 7.47 -26.60
CA GLU A 36 15.27 6.55 -27.30
C GLU A 36 14.82 5.10 -27.12
N LEU A 37 14.41 4.70 -25.90
CA LEU A 37 13.87 3.37 -25.62
C LEU A 37 12.67 3.06 -26.54
N MET A 38 11.73 4.01 -26.64
CA MET A 38 10.53 3.87 -27.49
C MET A 38 10.87 3.91 -28.98
N ASP A 39 11.71 4.85 -29.43
CA ASP A 39 12.10 5.00 -30.85
C ASP A 39 12.85 3.76 -31.38
N ARG A 40 13.58 3.07 -30.51
CA ARG A 40 14.32 1.83 -30.82
C ARG A 40 13.54 0.56 -30.53
N ASP A 41 12.31 0.67 -30.04
CA ASP A 41 11.42 -0.44 -29.62
C ASP A 41 12.11 -1.44 -28.67
N LEU A 42 12.91 -0.92 -27.72
CA LEU A 42 13.60 -1.74 -26.73
C LEU A 42 12.65 -2.14 -25.62
N GLN A 43 12.05 -3.32 -25.76
CA GLN A 43 11.08 -3.86 -24.81
C GLN A 43 11.68 -5.06 -24.05
N THR A 44 11.35 -5.16 -22.77
CA THR A 44 11.59 -6.34 -21.93
C THR A 44 10.27 -7.09 -21.76
N GLN A 45 10.19 -8.33 -22.20
CA GLN A 45 8.97 -9.15 -22.17
C GLN A 45 7.73 -8.49 -22.82
N GLY A 46 7.95 -7.65 -23.86
CA GLY A 46 6.88 -6.97 -24.59
C GLY A 46 6.36 -5.69 -23.94
N GLU A 47 7.05 -5.17 -22.92
CA GLU A 47 6.70 -3.96 -22.19
C GLU A 47 7.92 -3.01 -22.11
N PHE A 48 7.66 -1.71 -22.01
CA PHE A 48 8.67 -0.69 -21.72
C PHE A 48 8.79 -0.47 -20.22
N TYR A 49 9.98 -0.69 -19.67
CA TYR A 49 10.26 -0.47 -18.25
C TYR A 49 11.16 0.74 -18.02
N LEU A 50 10.88 1.46 -16.95
CA LEU A 50 11.70 2.59 -16.53
C LEU A 50 13.14 2.15 -16.17
N ALA A 51 13.31 0.92 -15.69
CA ALA A 51 14.61 0.31 -15.43
C ALA A 51 15.50 0.25 -16.69
N ASP A 52 14.91 0.01 -17.87
CA ASP A 52 15.63 -0.02 -19.13
C ASP A 52 16.07 1.39 -19.56
N ALA A 53 15.24 2.40 -19.33
CA ALA A 53 15.63 3.80 -19.57
C ALA A 53 16.80 4.22 -18.66
N TYR A 54 16.80 3.83 -17.39
CA TYR A 54 17.93 4.09 -16.50
C TYR A 54 19.18 3.33 -16.93
N SER A 55 19.06 2.12 -17.45
CA SER A 55 20.18 1.36 -17.99
C SER A 55 20.79 2.07 -19.21
N LEU A 56 19.98 2.60 -20.12
CA LEU A 56 20.46 3.45 -21.23
C LEU A 56 21.21 4.70 -20.72
N MET A 57 20.68 5.38 -19.71
CA MET A 57 21.36 6.53 -19.10
C MET A 57 22.72 6.13 -18.52
N ILE A 58 22.83 4.96 -17.87
CA ILE A 58 24.09 4.44 -17.32
C ILE A 58 25.09 4.16 -18.45
N GLU A 59 24.66 3.53 -19.53
CA GLU A 59 25.48 3.27 -20.73
C GLU A 59 25.98 4.57 -21.34
N GLN A 60 25.20 5.66 -21.29
CA GLN A 60 25.57 6.99 -21.74
C GLN A 60 26.42 7.76 -20.71
N GLY A 61 26.83 7.14 -19.61
CA GLY A 61 27.75 7.71 -18.64
C GLY A 61 27.08 8.39 -17.44
N ALA A 62 25.74 8.27 -17.27
CA ALA A 62 25.07 8.75 -16.07
C ALA A 62 25.47 7.92 -14.85
N ARG A 63 25.60 8.59 -13.71
CA ARG A 63 26.04 7.97 -12.46
C ARG A 63 24.89 7.86 -11.48
N PHE A 64 24.50 6.63 -11.15
CA PHE A 64 23.47 6.34 -10.17
C PHE A 64 24.07 5.80 -8.88
N GLY A 65 23.63 6.33 -7.75
CA GLY A 65 23.86 5.78 -6.42
C GLY A 65 22.63 5.09 -5.89
N VAL A 66 22.80 4.32 -4.84
CA VAL A 66 21.69 3.69 -4.09
C VAL A 66 21.60 4.26 -2.68
N ARG A 67 20.40 4.27 -2.15
CA ARG A 67 20.13 4.44 -0.73
C ARG A 67 19.31 3.25 -0.29
N GLU A 68 19.79 2.55 0.71
CA GLU A 68 19.06 1.45 1.33
C GLU A 68 18.02 2.01 2.30
N VAL A 69 16.88 1.36 2.37
CA VAL A 69 15.83 1.62 3.33
C VAL A 69 15.70 0.41 4.25
N SER A 70 15.41 0.66 5.52
CA SER A 70 15.24 -0.40 6.51
C SER A 70 13.84 -0.98 6.53
N VAL A 71 12.87 -0.24 5.99
CA VAL A 71 11.46 -0.63 5.94
C VAL A 71 10.92 -0.35 4.55
N TRP A 72 10.29 -1.33 3.97
CA TRP A 72 9.54 -1.23 2.74
C TRP A 72 8.34 -2.16 2.83
N GLU A 73 7.15 -1.58 2.73
CA GLU A 73 5.88 -2.30 2.75
C GLU A 73 5.24 -2.24 1.37
N ASP A 74 4.92 -3.40 0.83
CA ASP A 74 4.24 -3.52 -0.46
C ASP A 74 2.72 -3.34 -0.29
N CYS A 75 2.09 -2.75 -1.32
CA CYS A 75 0.64 -2.59 -1.41
C CYS A 75 0.09 -3.11 -2.75
N GLY A 76 0.83 -4.00 -3.41
CA GLY A 76 0.48 -4.53 -4.74
C GLY A 76 -0.70 -5.50 -4.74
N THR A 77 -1.03 -6.12 -3.61
CA THR A 77 -2.19 -7.00 -3.46
C THR A 77 -3.02 -6.63 -2.24
N PRO A 78 -4.32 -7.01 -2.18
CA PRO A 78 -5.15 -6.80 -0.99
C PRO A 78 -4.53 -7.36 0.30
N THR A 79 -3.88 -8.53 0.20
CA THR A 79 -3.20 -9.15 1.34
C THR A 79 -2.01 -8.30 1.80
N ASP A 80 -1.25 -7.72 0.88
CA ASP A 80 -0.11 -6.89 1.22
C ASP A 80 -0.56 -5.54 1.81
N VAL A 81 -1.64 -4.94 1.29
CA VAL A 81 -2.27 -3.76 1.90
C VAL A 81 -2.65 -4.01 3.36
N LEU A 82 -3.23 -5.17 3.68
CA LEU A 82 -3.57 -5.52 5.07
C LEU A 82 -2.33 -5.75 5.94
N LYS A 83 -1.26 -6.34 5.42
CA LYS A 83 0.02 -6.46 6.13
C LYS A 83 0.61 -5.08 6.43
N THR A 84 0.61 -4.21 5.42
CA THR A 84 1.06 -2.81 5.58
C THR A 84 0.22 -2.06 6.61
N ASN A 85 -1.10 -2.24 6.62
CA ASN A 85 -1.99 -1.69 7.63
C ASN A 85 -1.60 -2.16 9.04
N ARG A 86 -1.37 -3.46 9.24
CA ARG A 86 -0.90 -4.00 10.53
C ARG A 86 0.41 -3.36 10.95
N TYR A 87 1.39 -3.29 10.04
CA TYR A 87 2.67 -2.66 10.30
C TYR A 87 2.51 -1.21 10.76
N LEU A 88 1.71 -0.40 10.06
CA LEU A 88 1.48 1.00 10.40
C LEU A 88 0.81 1.17 11.77
N LEU A 89 -0.16 0.33 12.09
CA LEU A 89 -0.85 0.35 13.37
C LEU A 89 0.08 -0.02 14.53
N GLU A 90 0.99 -0.98 14.34
CA GLU A 90 2.00 -1.37 15.34
C GLU A 90 3.11 -0.31 15.51
N HIS A 91 3.32 0.55 14.50
CA HIS A 91 4.40 1.53 14.46
C HIS A 91 3.91 2.99 14.58
N GLY A 92 2.93 3.23 15.45
CA GLY A 92 2.54 4.57 15.88
C GLY A 92 1.34 5.18 15.15
N ARG A 93 0.55 4.39 14.45
CA ARG A 93 -0.72 4.83 13.87
C ARG A 93 -1.95 4.42 14.69
N ASP A 94 -1.76 3.66 15.77
CA ASP A 94 -2.83 3.28 16.70
C ASP A 94 -3.31 4.51 17.50
N ASN A 95 -4.63 4.73 17.52
CA ASN A 95 -5.28 5.72 18.36
C ASN A 95 -6.48 5.11 19.12
N GLY A 96 -6.56 3.80 19.21
CA GLY A 96 -7.72 3.09 19.76
C GLY A 96 -8.10 3.47 21.19
N GLN A 97 -7.13 3.94 22.00
CA GLN A 97 -7.39 4.42 23.38
C GLN A 97 -8.01 5.81 23.43
N GLU A 98 -7.80 6.62 22.39
CA GLU A 98 -8.23 8.03 22.31
C GLU A 98 -9.50 8.18 21.47
N ALA A 99 -9.88 7.14 20.72
CA ALA A 99 -11.00 7.19 19.78
C ALA A 99 -12.33 7.40 20.48
N LEU A 100 -13.08 8.39 20.01
CA LEU A 100 -14.43 8.68 20.51
C LEU A 100 -15.44 7.70 19.88
N THR A 101 -15.96 6.79 20.69
CA THR A 101 -16.94 5.80 20.25
C THR A 101 -18.12 5.70 21.23
N ASP A 102 -19.30 5.31 20.74
CA ASP A 102 -20.47 5.06 21.60
C ASP A 102 -20.70 3.57 21.82
N ARG A 103 -20.65 3.15 23.09
CA ARG A 103 -20.93 1.76 23.51
C ARG A 103 -20.21 0.71 22.68
N SER A 104 -18.99 0.98 22.29
CA SER A 104 -18.17 0.10 21.48
C SER A 104 -16.96 -0.40 22.25
N LEU A 105 -16.51 -1.61 21.94
CA LEU A 105 -15.27 -2.18 22.47
C LEU A 105 -14.18 -2.04 21.43
N ILE A 106 -13.09 -1.36 21.79
CA ILE A 106 -11.93 -1.18 20.93
C ILE A 106 -10.81 -2.12 21.41
N LEU A 107 -10.31 -2.94 20.51
CA LEU A 107 -9.22 -3.89 20.74
C LEU A 107 -7.99 -3.43 19.94
N PRO A 108 -7.04 -2.73 20.57
CA PRO A 108 -5.86 -2.22 19.87
C PRO A 108 -4.99 -3.33 19.25
N PRO A 109 -4.14 -3.01 18.24
CA PRO A 109 -3.99 -1.68 17.63
C PRO A 109 -5.10 -1.38 16.61
N VAL A 110 -5.63 -0.15 16.66
CA VAL A 110 -6.74 0.32 15.82
C VAL A 110 -6.54 1.80 15.50
N TYR A 111 -6.86 2.22 14.30
CA TYR A 111 -7.02 3.63 13.95
C TYR A 111 -8.47 3.94 13.62
N ILE A 112 -9.03 4.96 14.27
CA ILE A 112 -10.36 5.47 13.97
C ILE A 112 -10.20 6.96 13.69
N ALA A 113 -10.55 7.38 12.48
CA ALA A 113 -10.47 8.78 12.09
C ALA A 113 -11.39 9.65 12.95
N PRO A 114 -11.01 10.91 13.27
CA PRO A 114 -11.79 11.80 14.15
C PRO A 114 -13.22 12.07 13.67
N THR A 115 -13.48 11.99 12.38
CA THR A 115 -14.79 12.20 11.77
C THR A 115 -15.58 10.90 11.57
N ALA A 116 -14.98 9.75 11.85
CA ALA A 116 -15.66 8.47 11.78
C ALA A 116 -16.62 8.30 12.98
N ARG A 117 -17.72 7.62 12.72
CA ARG A 117 -18.73 7.28 13.73
C ARG A 117 -18.75 5.79 13.98
N VAL A 118 -18.44 5.38 15.21
CA VAL A 118 -18.43 3.97 15.61
C VAL A 118 -19.35 3.77 16.79
N GLU A 119 -20.38 2.94 16.65
CA GLU A 119 -21.41 2.73 17.66
C GLU A 119 -21.72 1.25 17.83
N ARG A 120 -21.90 0.82 19.09
CA ARG A 120 -22.34 -0.54 19.47
C ARG A 120 -21.60 -1.66 18.74
N SER A 121 -20.29 -1.48 18.58
CA SER A 121 -19.45 -2.34 17.74
C SER A 121 -18.25 -2.87 18.53
N ILE A 122 -17.64 -3.94 18.01
CA ILE A 122 -16.34 -4.44 18.46
C ILE A 122 -15.36 -4.23 17.31
N ILE A 123 -14.36 -3.40 17.53
CA ILE A 123 -13.40 -2.98 16.50
C ILE A 123 -12.00 -3.39 16.90
N GLY A 124 -11.34 -4.15 16.06
CA GLY A 124 -9.96 -4.57 16.25
C GLY A 124 -9.79 -6.06 16.59
N PRO A 125 -8.54 -6.51 16.72
CA PRO A 125 -7.35 -5.73 16.42
C PRO A 125 -7.12 -5.52 14.90
N TYR A 126 -6.18 -4.63 14.57
CA TYR A 126 -5.72 -4.35 13.20
C TYR A 126 -6.82 -3.79 12.27
N VAL A 127 -7.59 -2.84 12.77
CA VAL A 127 -8.63 -2.16 11.98
C VAL A 127 -8.27 -0.70 11.79
N THR A 128 -8.41 -0.23 10.57
CA THR A 128 -8.41 1.19 10.22
C THR A 128 -9.80 1.60 9.76
N VAL A 129 -10.36 2.65 10.38
CA VAL A 129 -11.63 3.27 10.00
C VAL A 129 -11.33 4.69 9.51
N ALA A 130 -11.51 4.93 8.22
CA ALA A 130 -11.20 6.20 7.58
C ALA A 130 -12.21 7.30 7.90
N GLU A 131 -11.91 8.51 7.44
CA GLU A 131 -12.74 9.71 7.62
C GLU A 131 -14.18 9.48 7.15
N HIS A 132 -15.14 10.06 7.86
CA HIS A 132 -16.58 10.04 7.52
C HIS A 132 -17.23 8.65 7.45
N SER A 133 -16.51 7.59 7.77
CA SER A 133 -17.06 6.22 7.80
C SER A 133 -18.04 6.05 8.96
N ILE A 134 -19.07 5.23 8.74
CA ILE A 134 -20.08 4.89 9.77
C ILE A 134 -20.07 3.39 10.00
N VAL A 135 -19.78 2.97 11.24
CA VAL A 135 -19.75 1.57 11.68
C VAL A 135 -20.72 1.40 12.85
N VAL A 136 -21.76 0.60 12.67
CA VAL A 136 -22.79 0.40 13.68
C VAL A 136 -23.12 -1.08 13.85
N GLY A 137 -23.18 -1.56 15.08
CA GLY A 137 -23.62 -2.91 15.43
C GLY A 137 -22.77 -4.03 14.83
N SER A 138 -21.47 -3.78 14.63
CA SER A 138 -20.59 -4.65 13.85
C SER A 138 -19.44 -5.22 14.69
N ILE A 139 -18.91 -6.37 14.26
CA ILE A 139 -17.65 -6.93 14.77
C ILE A 139 -16.67 -6.95 13.60
N ILE A 140 -15.60 -6.16 13.72
CA ILE A 140 -14.62 -5.96 12.66
C ILE A 140 -13.22 -6.20 13.20
N ARG A 141 -12.41 -6.95 12.46
CA ARG A 141 -11.00 -7.21 12.73
C ARG A 141 -10.22 -7.33 11.43
N ASP A 142 -8.91 -7.08 11.48
CA ASP A 142 -7.99 -7.24 10.33
C ASP A 142 -8.53 -6.61 9.04
N SER A 143 -9.00 -5.36 9.12
CA SER A 143 -9.76 -4.74 8.03
C SER A 143 -9.43 -3.27 7.88
N ILE A 144 -9.69 -2.76 6.69
CA ILE A 144 -9.67 -1.32 6.38
C ILE A 144 -11.08 -0.94 5.93
N ILE A 145 -11.69 0.01 6.62
CA ILE A 145 -12.94 0.66 6.24
C ILE A 145 -12.54 2.00 5.63
N ASP A 146 -12.71 2.12 4.33
CA ASP A 146 -12.30 3.30 3.57
C ASP A 146 -13.34 4.42 3.64
N GLU A 147 -12.93 5.64 3.32
CA GLU A 147 -13.80 6.80 3.25
C GLU A 147 -14.89 6.58 2.18
N LEU A 148 -16.11 6.94 2.52
CA LEU A 148 -17.23 6.93 1.59
C LEU A 148 -17.11 8.10 0.60
N GLY A 149 -16.25 7.96 -0.42
CA GLY A 149 -16.54 8.57 -1.71
C GLY A 149 -17.77 7.90 -2.31
N ASP A 150 -18.25 8.24 -3.49
CA ASP A 150 -19.48 7.71 -4.11
C ASP A 150 -19.54 6.15 -4.24
N ALA A 151 -18.62 5.42 -3.66
CA ALA A 151 -18.61 3.96 -3.53
C ALA A 151 -17.89 3.52 -2.25
N ALA A 152 -18.63 3.05 -1.26
CA ALA A 152 -18.08 2.36 -0.09
C ALA A 152 -17.37 1.06 -0.52
N GLN A 153 -16.05 1.02 -0.45
CA GLN A 153 -15.31 -0.23 -0.56
C GLN A 153 -14.96 -0.72 0.84
N VAL A 154 -15.70 -1.73 1.29
CA VAL A 154 -15.33 -2.48 2.50
C VAL A 154 -14.39 -3.60 2.08
N MET A 155 -13.08 -3.47 2.34
CA MET A 155 -12.16 -4.59 2.20
C MET A 155 -12.20 -5.43 3.48
N LEU A 156 -13.01 -6.48 3.46
CA LEU A 156 -13.05 -7.50 4.50
C LEU A 156 -12.04 -8.60 4.15
N ALA A 157 -10.91 -8.64 4.82
CA ALA A 157 -10.10 -9.84 4.87
C ALA A 157 -10.58 -10.68 6.05
N VAL A 158 -11.41 -11.63 5.78
CA VAL A 158 -11.75 -12.69 6.75
C VAL A 158 -10.66 -13.74 6.64
N ASP A 159 -9.87 -13.92 7.71
CA ASP A 159 -9.04 -15.11 7.84
C ASP A 159 -9.94 -16.34 7.71
N GLN A 160 -9.65 -17.22 6.76
CA GLN A 160 -10.50 -18.37 6.42
C GLN A 160 -10.73 -19.38 7.57
N SER A 161 -10.17 -19.14 8.73
CA SER A 161 -10.32 -20.01 9.91
C SER A 161 -11.56 -19.76 10.77
N TYR A 162 -12.36 -18.72 10.49
CA TYR A 162 -13.57 -18.43 11.25
C TYR A 162 -14.77 -18.17 10.34
N THR A 163 -15.67 -19.15 10.28
CA THR A 163 -16.99 -18.99 9.66
C THR A 163 -17.85 -18.14 10.59
N LEU A 164 -18.04 -16.86 10.27
CA LEU A 164 -19.01 -16.02 10.97
C LEU A 164 -20.41 -16.36 10.48
N ALA A 165 -21.22 -16.90 11.41
CA ALA A 165 -22.59 -17.35 11.14
C ALA A 165 -23.64 -16.22 11.13
N TYR A 166 -23.24 -14.93 11.01
CA TYR A 166 -24.17 -13.81 11.00
C TYR A 166 -23.94 -12.89 9.82
N PRO A 167 -25.00 -12.49 9.11
CA PRO A 167 -24.87 -11.56 7.98
C PRO A 167 -24.45 -10.17 8.49
N LEU A 168 -23.37 -9.65 7.96
CA LEU A 168 -22.97 -8.26 8.12
C LEU A 168 -24.02 -7.36 7.43
N GLN A 169 -24.75 -6.57 8.21
CA GLN A 169 -25.56 -5.48 7.66
C GLN A 169 -24.70 -4.24 7.57
N VAL A 170 -24.19 -3.96 6.38
CA VAL A 170 -23.61 -2.66 6.03
C VAL A 170 -24.76 -1.81 5.46
N SER A 171 -25.24 -0.84 6.25
CA SER A 171 -26.22 0.13 5.76
C SER A 171 -25.49 1.28 5.08
N VAL A 172 -25.56 1.34 3.77
CA VAL A 172 -25.13 2.49 2.98
C VAL A 172 -26.36 3.39 2.79
N HIS A 173 -26.34 4.61 3.31
CA HIS A 173 -27.33 5.63 2.99
C HIS A 173 -26.73 6.56 1.94
N ALA A 174 -27.42 6.61 0.78
CA ALA A 174 -27.15 7.59 -0.26
C ALA A 174 -27.62 9.00 0.12
#